data_d11b26f7e261fbcd9429cd63b7f9554c
#
_entry.id   d11b26f7e261fbcd9429cd63b7f9554c
#
_cell.length_a   1.000
_cell.length_b   1.000
_cell.length_c   1.000
_cell.angle_alpha   90.00
_cell.angle_beta   90.00
_cell.angle_gamma   90.00
#
_symmetry.space_group_name_H-M   'P 1'
#
loop_
_entity.id
_entity.type
_entity.pdbx_description
1 polymer ?
#
loop_
_entity_poly.entity_id
_entity_poly.type
_entity_poly.pdbx_seq_one_letter_code
_entity_poly.pdbx_strand_id
1 'polypeptide(L)'
;MDSDMGRSPDGAAMQLPGLVPQSLVKFDPPIFAGLEPSPELNSGASGGGRGNRGNKGHVGDLQGKTSQLDDMVNSMLPPREWTEETGTWMQYVSKEPATRLAVITLQEQLDRKLLERQALETGICPVREDLYTQGFDELIRHVTLDGPERGLLCLRVRDEIRMTIDAYKTLYDSSVTFGVKKQLQAEQGMAEMEAQIAALEEDKKGLELHVSELRNKVEVIEKGESERRTGDTKKRKEEVDFLKYQGQHLDSFLKQIGGSK
;
A
#
# COMPACT_ATOMS: atom_id res chain seq x y z
N MET A 1 -7.94 9.00 -22.98
CA MET A 1 -9.01 7.98 -22.83
C MET A 1 -8.96 7.53 -21.39
N ASP A 2 -9.74 8.25 -20.66
CA ASP A 2 -9.84 8.21 -19.21
C ASP A 2 -10.69 7.03 -18.81
N SER A 3 -10.18 6.23 -17.89
CA SER A 3 -10.97 5.24 -17.17
C SER A 3 -10.62 5.38 -15.69
N ASP A 4 -11.24 6.39 -15.10
CA ASP A 4 -11.44 6.58 -13.68
C ASP A 4 -12.25 5.40 -13.14
N MET A 5 -11.63 4.53 -12.34
CA MET A 5 -12.30 3.57 -11.50
C MET A 5 -12.05 3.94 -10.04
N GLY A 6 -12.77 4.96 -9.60
CA GLY A 6 -12.99 5.25 -8.19
C GLY A 6 -13.70 4.08 -7.52
N ARG A 7 -12.93 3.25 -6.81
CA ARG A 7 -13.45 2.22 -5.92
C ARG A 7 -13.57 2.83 -4.53
N SER A 8 -14.79 3.21 -4.16
CA SER A 8 -15.14 3.62 -2.80
C SER A 8 -14.87 2.48 -1.81
N PRO A 9 -14.22 2.76 -0.65
CA PRO A 9 -13.94 1.75 0.39
C PRO A 9 -15.02 1.68 1.48
N ASP A 10 -16.28 1.94 1.18
CA ASP A 10 -17.35 1.90 2.18
C ASP A 10 -18.37 0.79 1.86
N GLY A 11 -17.92 -0.45 2.09
CA GLY A 11 -18.82 -1.59 2.32
C GLY A 11 -19.27 -1.66 3.78
N ALA A 12 -19.66 -0.56 4.38
CA ALA A 12 -20.45 -0.60 5.61
C ALA A 12 -21.81 -1.18 5.23
N ALA A 13 -22.01 -2.45 5.54
CA ALA A 13 -23.31 -3.10 5.45
C ALA A 13 -24.31 -2.24 6.23
N MET A 14 -25.19 -1.59 5.52
CA MET A 14 -26.31 -0.80 6.05
C MET A 14 -27.15 -1.74 6.91
N GLN A 15 -26.87 -1.76 8.23
CA GLN A 15 -27.66 -2.52 9.19
C GLN A 15 -29.02 -1.83 9.28
N LEU A 16 -30.04 -2.53 8.83
CA LEU A 16 -31.42 -2.12 9.04
C LEU A 16 -31.69 -2.02 10.56
N PRO A 17 -32.28 -0.93 11.06
CA PRO A 17 -32.60 -0.79 12.47
C PRO A 17 -33.57 -1.90 12.89
N GLY A 18 -33.23 -2.64 13.94
CA GLY A 18 -34.08 -3.69 14.53
C GLY A 18 -33.67 -5.14 14.21
N LEU A 19 -32.64 -5.40 13.41
CA LEU A 19 -32.16 -6.77 13.19
C LEU A 19 -30.90 -7.03 14.04
N VAL A 20 -31.04 -7.86 15.07
CA VAL A 20 -29.90 -8.35 15.84
C VAL A 20 -28.89 -8.99 14.88
N PRO A 21 -27.61 -8.56 14.86
CA PRO A 21 -26.63 -9.07 13.90
C PRO A 21 -26.49 -10.58 14.06
N GLN A 22 -26.74 -11.30 12.96
CA GLN A 22 -26.61 -12.76 12.95
C GLN A 22 -25.16 -13.15 13.28
N SER A 23 -25.00 -13.91 14.34
CA SER A 23 -23.73 -14.45 14.81
C SER A 23 -23.70 -15.97 14.74
N LEU A 24 -22.48 -16.53 14.65
CA LEU A 24 -22.26 -17.96 14.87
C LEU A 24 -22.27 -18.30 16.35
N VAL A 25 -21.97 -17.36 17.23
CA VAL A 25 -22.06 -17.52 18.69
C VAL A 25 -23.52 -17.57 19.10
N LYS A 26 -23.88 -18.54 19.94
CA LYS A 26 -25.21 -18.67 20.47
C LYS A 26 -25.39 -17.71 21.66
N PHE A 27 -26.35 -16.80 21.53
CA PHE A 27 -26.71 -15.83 22.55
C PHE A 27 -28.09 -16.14 23.12
N ASP A 28 -28.30 -15.74 24.38
CA ASP A 28 -29.62 -15.72 25.00
C ASP A 28 -30.46 -14.54 24.47
N PRO A 29 -31.79 -14.52 24.71
CA PRO A 29 -32.62 -13.40 24.29
C PRO A 29 -32.09 -12.06 24.86
N PRO A 30 -32.18 -10.95 24.09
CA PRO A 30 -31.71 -9.66 24.57
C PRO A 30 -32.51 -9.16 25.77
N ILE A 31 -31.83 -8.54 26.71
CA ILE A 31 -32.37 -7.94 27.92
C ILE A 31 -32.28 -6.43 27.82
N PHE A 32 -33.35 -5.72 28.15
CA PHE A 32 -33.37 -4.27 28.20
C PHE A 32 -32.57 -3.76 29.41
N ALA A 33 -31.49 -3.02 29.19
CA ALA A 33 -30.61 -2.52 30.26
C ALA A 33 -31.02 -1.15 30.81
N GLY A 34 -31.95 -0.46 30.15
CA GLY A 34 -32.47 0.86 30.56
C GLY A 34 -32.21 1.96 29.56
N LEU A 35 -32.87 3.11 29.74
CA LEU A 35 -32.55 4.35 29.03
C LEU A 35 -31.26 4.90 29.64
N GLU A 36 -30.32 5.34 28.80
CA GLU A 36 -29.21 6.16 29.27
C GLU A 36 -29.76 7.38 30.00
N PRO A 37 -29.30 7.69 31.23
CA PRO A 37 -29.74 8.90 31.91
C PRO A 37 -29.23 10.09 31.10
N SER A 38 -30.16 10.89 30.56
CA SER A 38 -29.87 12.19 29.98
C SER A 38 -28.99 12.99 30.93
N PRO A 39 -27.93 13.71 30.49
CA PRO A 39 -26.99 14.38 31.38
C PRO A 39 -27.55 15.69 32.02
N GLU A 40 -28.88 15.82 32.11
CA GLU A 40 -29.50 16.98 32.78
C GLU A 40 -30.31 16.57 33.99
N LEU A 41 -29.93 17.17 35.12
CA LEU A 41 -30.57 17.18 36.46
C LEU A 41 -29.98 16.22 37.50
N ASN A 42 -28.80 16.54 37.97
CA ASN A 42 -28.40 16.11 39.30
C ASN A 42 -28.40 17.35 40.24
N SER A 43 -29.57 17.64 40.80
CA SER A 43 -29.68 18.50 42.00
C SER A 43 -30.61 17.83 42.99
N GLY A 44 -30.01 17.23 43.99
CA GLY A 44 -30.54 17.14 45.37
C GLY A 44 -31.66 16.18 45.65
N ALA A 45 -31.35 15.07 46.36
CA ALA A 45 -32.07 14.70 47.58
C ALA A 45 -31.37 13.56 48.32
N SER A 46 -30.81 13.91 49.46
CA SER A 46 -30.42 13.06 50.57
C SER A 46 -31.67 12.40 51.16
N GLY A 47 -31.64 11.04 51.37
CA GLY A 47 -32.70 10.37 52.07
C GLY A 47 -32.30 8.96 52.47
N GLY A 48 -31.89 8.77 53.71
CA GLY A 48 -31.55 7.49 54.33
C GLY A 48 -32.75 6.56 54.48
N GLY A 49 -32.53 5.25 54.35
CA GLY A 49 -33.51 4.21 54.61
C GLY A 49 -32.84 2.92 55.06
N ARG A 50 -33.05 2.66 56.33
CA ARG A 50 -32.61 1.54 57.19
C ARG A 50 -32.97 0.16 56.64
N GLY A 51 -32.11 -0.78 57.02
CA GLY A 51 -32.10 -2.18 56.76
C GLY A 51 -33.37 -2.99 57.07
N ASN A 52 -33.46 -4.10 56.35
CA ASN A 52 -34.22 -5.24 56.82
C ASN A 52 -33.35 -6.50 56.70
N ARG A 53 -33.01 -7.08 57.87
CA ARG A 53 -32.41 -8.40 58.03
C ARG A 53 -33.55 -9.40 58.00
N GLY A 54 -33.54 -10.33 57.05
CA GLY A 54 -34.49 -11.43 56.99
C GLY A 54 -33.90 -12.67 56.32
N ASN A 55 -33.53 -13.60 57.15
CA ASN A 55 -33.52 -15.05 57.00
C ASN A 55 -32.71 -15.75 55.91
N LYS A 56 -31.53 -16.26 56.30
CA LYS A 56 -30.73 -17.23 55.56
C LYS A 56 -31.31 -18.61 55.67
N GLY A 57 -32.00 -19.11 54.65
CA GLY A 57 -32.28 -20.51 54.42
C GLY A 57 -31.18 -21.12 53.56
N HIS A 58 -30.65 -22.24 53.97
CA HIS A 58 -29.54 -23.02 53.47
C HIS A 58 -29.82 -23.61 52.09
N VAL A 59 -29.53 -22.86 50.99
CA VAL A 59 -29.50 -23.31 49.60
C VAL A 59 -28.24 -22.70 48.92
N GLY A 60 -27.14 -22.60 49.65
CA GLY A 60 -26.02 -21.74 49.32
C GLY A 60 -24.92 -22.29 48.41
N ASP A 61 -24.91 -23.60 48.09
CA ASP A 61 -23.70 -24.19 47.48
C ASP A 61 -23.81 -24.45 45.95
N LEU A 62 -25.01 -24.58 45.42
CA LEU A 62 -25.22 -24.73 43.97
C LEU A 62 -25.31 -23.38 43.26
N GLN A 63 -25.86 -22.36 43.91
CA GLN A 63 -26.00 -21.01 43.36
C GLN A 63 -24.69 -20.25 43.31
N GLY A 64 -23.73 -20.54 44.19
CA GLY A 64 -22.39 -19.95 44.19
C GLY A 64 -21.51 -20.44 43.02
N LYS A 65 -21.65 -21.71 42.62
CA LYS A 65 -20.87 -22.29 41.51
C LYS A 65 -21.39 -21.86 40.16
N THR A 66 -22.71 -21.74 40.00
CA THR A 66 -23.32 -21.21 38.76
C THR A 66 -22.97 -19.74 38.56
N SER A 67 -22.96 -18.93 39.63
CA SER A 67 -22.52 -17.52 39.55
C SER A 67 -21.06 -17.38 39.13
N GLN A 68 -20.14 -18.19 39.62
CA GLN A 68 -18.74 -18.16 39.24
C GLN A 68 -18.52 -18.57 37.79
N LEU A 69 -19.23 -19.56 37.30
CA LEU A 69 -19.16 -20.00 35.91
C LEU A 69 -19.68 -18.90 34.97
N ASP A 70 -20.78 -18.25 35.37
CA ASP A 70 -21.38 -17.14 34.64
C ASP A 70 -20.41 -15.95 34.54
N ASP A 71 -19.76 -15.60 35.63
CA ASP A 71 -18.77 -14.54 35.69
C ASP A 71 -17.54 -14.85 34.81
N MET A 72 -17.09 -16.12 34.79
CA MET A 72 -16.02 -16.58 33.95
C MET A 72 -16.39 -16.51 32.45
N VAL A 73 -17.57 -17.02 32.07
CA VAL A 73 -18.04 -16.98 30.68
C VAL A 73 -18.16 -15.52 30.20
N ASN A 74 -18.77 -14.65 31.02
CA ASN A 74 -18.93 -13.24 30.68
C ASN A 74 -17.59 -12.48 30.63
N SER A 75 -16.58 -12.91 31.39
CA SER A 75 -15.24 -12.37 31.35
C SER A 75 -14.48 -12.78 30.09
N MET A 76 -14.67 -14.02 29.62
CA MET A 76 -14.02 -14.53 28.40
C MET A 76 -14.71 -14.07 27.12
N LEU A 77 -16.03 -14.01 27.13
CA LEU A 77 -16.91 -13.63 26.04
C LEU A 77 -17.85 -12.53 26.54
N PRO A 78 -17.44 -11.26 26.41
CA PRO A 78 -18.24 -10.16 26.94
C PRO A 78 -19.61 -10.07 26.25
N PRO A 79 -20.65 -9.66 26.98
CA PRO A 79 -21.99 -9.47 26.43
C PRO A 79 -21.95 -8.41 25.31
N ARG A 80 -22.86 -8.53 24.36
CA ARG A 80 -23.07 -7.52 23.35
C ARG A 80 -24.00 -6.46 23.87
N GLU A 81 -23.62 -5.22 23.63
CA GLU A 81 -24.43 -4.04 23.97
C GLU A 81 -24.70 -3.25 22.67
N TRP A 82 -25.92 -2.80 22.52
CA TRP A 82 -26.30 -1.88 21.46
C TRP A 82 -27.36 -0.91 21.95
N THR A 83 -27.36 0.28 21.43
CA THR A 83 -28.31 1.33 21.79
C THR A 83 -29.26 1.55 20.62
N GLU A 84 -30.56 1.45 20.90
CA GLU A 84 -31.64 1.80 19.98
C GLU A 84 -32.38 3.04 20.50
N GLU A 85 -33.28 3.60 19.71
CA GLU A 85 -34.12 4.73 20.14
C GLU A 85 -34.92 4.46 21.42
N THR A 86 -35.19 3.19 21.71
CA THR A 86 -35.92 2.71 22.88
C THR A 86 -35.06 2.57 24.14
N GLY A 87 -33.71 2.62 24.00
CA GLY A 87 -32.73 2.46 25.09
C GLY A 87 -31.64 1.46 24.79
N THR A 88 -30.84 1.14 25.79
CA THR A 88 -29.71 0.22 25.70
C THR A 88 -30.16 -1.22 25.93
N TRP A 89 -29.79 -2.08 24.98
CA TRP A 89 -30.03 -3.52 25.04
C TRP A 89 -28.73 -4.27 25.30
N MET A 90 -28.82 -5.35 26.07
CA MET A 90 -27.68 -6.20 26.39
C MET A 90 -28.03 -7.66 26.10
N GLN A 91 -27.07 -8.38 25.51
CA GLN A 91 -27.26 -9.77 25.14
C GLN A 91 -26.07 -10.60 25.63
N TYR A 92 -26.37 -11.59 26.51
CA TYR A 92 -25.38 -12.50 27.06
C TYR A 92 -25.22 -13.73 26.20
N VAL A 93 -24.07 -14.36 26.31
CA VAL A 93 -23.77 -15.63 25.65
C VAL A 93 -24.57 -16.75 26.30
N SER A 94 -25.15 -17.65 25.49
CA SER A 94 -26.01 -18.72 25.98
C SER A 94 -25.26 -19.74 26.84
N LYS A 95 -25.89 -20.17 27.91
CA LYS A 95 -25.36 -21.15 28.87
C LYS A 95 -25.77 -22.58 28.54
N GLU A 96 -26.45 -22.82 27.43
CA GLU A 96 -26.79 -24.15 27.00
C GLU A 96 -25.55 -25.01 26.72
N PRO A 97 -25.44 -26.22 27.31
CA PRO A 97 -24.32 -27.11 27.05
C PRO A 97 -24.29 -27.55 25.57
N ALA A 98 -23.11 -27.68 25.02
CA ALA A 98 -22.92 -28.14 23.65
C ALA A 98 -23.13 -29.64 23.52
N THR A 99 -23.84 -30.02 22.49
CA THR A 99 -23.96 -31.43 22.08
C THR A 99 -23.05 -31.69 20.88
N ARG A 100 -22.73 -32.97 20.61
CA ARG A 100 -21.99 -33.32 19.38
C ARG A 100 -22.68 -32.81 18.11
N LEU A 101 -24.01 -32.79 18.10
CA LEU A 101 -24.80 -32.29 16.99
C LEU A 101 -24.60 -30.77 16.81
N ALA A 102 -24.49 -30.02 17.91
CA ALA A 102 -24.25 -28.58 17.89
C ALA A 102 -22.95 -28.24 17.19
N VAL A 103 -21.88 -29.03 17.37
CA VAL A 103 -20.59 -28.82 16.67
C VAL A 103 -20.72 -29.04 15.17
N ILE A 104 -21.45 -30.08 14.75
CA ILE A 104 -21.70 -30.36 13.31
C ILE A 104 -22.51 -29.22 12.71
N THR A 105 -23.54 -28.77 13.39
CA THR A 105 -24.39 -27.65 12.95
C THR A 105 -23.57 -26.34 12.85
N LEU A 106 -22.64 -26.10 13.77
CA LEU A 106 -21.74 -24.94 13.73
C LEU A 106 -20.85 -24.98 12.49
N GLN A 107 -20.29 -26.14 12.16
CA GLN A 107 -19.48 -26.31 10.93
C GLN A 107 -20.31 -26.00 9.68
N GLU A 108 -21.51 -26.59 9.57
CA GLU A 108 -22.40 -26.34 8.42
C GLU A 108 -22.82 -24.87 8.31
N GLN A 109 -23.06 -24.20 9.43
CA GLN A 109 -23.37 -22.78 9.47
C GLN A 109 -22.19 -21.90 9.05
N LEU A 110 -20.97 -22.26 9.48
CA LEU A 110 -19.75 -21.56 9.09
C LEU A 110 -19.55 -21.67 7.59
N ASP A 111 -19.62 -22.88 7.02
CA ASP A 111 -19.43 -23.11 5.59
C ASP A 111 -20.48 -22.36 4.77
N ARG A 112 -21.74 -22.37 5.20
CA ARG A 112 -22.82 -21.62 4.56
C ARG A 112 -22.56 -20.12 4.55
N LYS A 113 -22.16 -19.54 5.71
CA LYS A 113 -21.89 -18.10 5.82
C LYS A 113 -20.64 -17.67 5.06
N LEU A 114 -19.64 -18.52 4.92
CA LEU A 114 -18.48 -18.26 4.07
C LEU A 114 -18.90 -18.12 2.61
N LEU A 115 -19.78 -18.98 2.13
CA LEU A 115 -20.33 -18.90 0.77
C LEU A 115 -21.27 -17.69 0.59
N GLU A 116 -22.20 -17.46 1.52
CA GLU A 116 -23.13 -16.33 1.47
C GLU A 116 -22.44 -14.98 1.44
N ARG A 117 -21.37 -14.79 2.22
CA ARG A 117 -20.58 -13.58 2.29
C ARG A 117 -19.44 -13.51 1.26
N GLN A 118 -19.34 -14.50 0.38
CA GLN A 118 -18.29 -14.58 -0.66
C GLN A 118 -16.88 -14.39 -0.08
N ALA A 119 -16.56 -15.09 1.02
CA ALA A 119 -15.25 -15.04 1.63
C ALA A 119 -14.19 -15.59 0.67
N LEU A 120 -13.05 -14.89 0.57
CA LEU A 120 -11.92 -15.33 -0.27
C LEU A 120 -11.25 -16.56 0.36
N GLU A 121 -10.92 -17.54 -0.46
CA GLU A 121 -10.22 -18.77 -0.02
C GLU A 121 -8.76 -18.48 0.36
N THR A 122 -8.12 -17.54 -0.33
CA THR A 122 -6.70 -17.20 -0.14
C THR A 122 -6.51 -15.73 0.16
N GLY A 123 -5.37 -15.40 0.76
CA GLY A 123 -4.99 -14.02 1.08
C GLY A 123 -5.68 -13.49 2.33
N ILE A 124 -5.58 -12.18 2.53
CA ILE A 124 -6.19 -11.47 3.66
C ILE A 124 -7.65 -11.19 3.31
N CYS A 125 -8.56 -11.75 4.10
CA CYS A 125 -10.00 -11.55 3.92
C CYS A 125 -10.66 -11.22 5.26
N PRO A 126 -11.11 -9.96 5.46
CA PRO A 126 -11.75 -9.54 6.70
C PRO A 126 -13.04 -10.32 7.02
N VAL A 127 -13.80 -10.70 5.99
CA VAL A 127 -15.03 -11.49 6.15
C VAL A 127 -14.73 -12.87 6.70
N ARG A 128 -13.71 -13.54 6.16
CA ARG A 128 -13.28 -14.85 6.65
C ARG A 128 -12.77 -14.75 8.08
N GLU A 129 -11.96 -13.74 8.39
CA GLU A 129 -11.43 -13.50 9.73
C GLU A 129 -12.55 -13.30 10.76
N ASP A 130 -13.57 -12.49 10.45
CA ASP A 130 -14.73 -12.29 11.30
C ASP A 130 -15.50 -13.59 11.56
N LEU A 131 -15.80 -14.37 10.51
CA LEU A 131 -16.54 -15.62 10.65
C LEU A 131 -15.77 -16.70 11.43
N TYR A 132 -14.46 -16.81 11.19
CA TYR A 132 -13.61 -17.74 11.96
C TYR A 132 -13.47 -17.31 13.42
N THR A 133 -13.40 -16.00 13.69
CA THR A 133 -13.39 -15.48 15.06
C THR A 133 -14.68 -15.85 15.78
N GLN A 134 -15.84 -15.63 15.17
CA GLN A 134 -17.14 -16.03 15.74
C GLN A 134 -17.24 -17.53 15.96
N GLY A 135 -16.77 -18.33 15.00
CA GLY A 135 -16.75 -19.80 15.15
C GLY A 135 -15.85 -20.25 16.30
N PHE A 136 -14.69 -19.59 16.46
CA PHE A 136 -13.78 -19.90 17.56
C PHE A 136 -14.35 -19.46 18.91
N ASP A 137 -15.03 -18.32 18.98
CA ASP A 137 -15.72 -17.86 20.19
C ASP A 137 -16.83 -18.83 20.61
N GLU A 138 -17.59 -19.41 19.67
CA GLU A 138 -18.55 -20.44 19.96
C GLU A 138 -17.89 -21.73 20.50
N LEU A 139 -16.74 -22.12 19.97
CA LEU A 139 -15.97 -23.25 20.53
C LEU A 139 -15.45 -22.94 21.93
N ILE A 140 -14.97 -21.70 22.19
CA ILE A 140 -14.58 -21.28 23.55
C ILE A 140 -15.75 -21.37 24.49
N ARG A 141 -16.95 -20.93 24.09
CA ARG A 141 -18.18 -21.08 24.88
C ARG A 141 -18.44 -22.53 25.26
N HIS A 142 -18.42 -23.44 24.27
CA HIS A 142 -18.64 -24.85 24.47
C HIS A 142 -17.65 -25.47 25.48
N VAL A 143 -16.35 -25.19 25.27
CA VAL A 143 -15.28 -25.74 26.12
C VAL A 143 -15.32 -25.15 27.53
N THR A 144 -15.70 -23.86 27.67
CA THR A 144 -15.80 -23.18 28.97
C THR A 144 -16.95 -23.75 29.80
N LEU A 145 -18.08 -24.06 29.18
CA LEU A 145 -19.22 -24.69 29.86
C LEU A 145 -18.91 -26.11 30.33
N ASP A 146 -18.11 -26.86 29.59
CA ASP A 146 -17.64 -28.19 29.96
C ASP A 146 -16.51 -28.16 31.01
N GLY A 147 -15.59 -27.17 30.90
CA GLY A 147 -14.51 -26.98 31.85
C GLY A 147 -13.87 -25.61 31.71
N PRO A 148 -14.06 -24.68 32.65
CA PRO A 148 -13.65 -23.29 32.55
C PRO A 148 -12.15 -23.12 32.39
N GLU A 149 -11.35 -23.99 32.98
CA GLU A 149 -9.88 -23.97 32.85
C GLU A 149 -9.44 -24.26 31.40
N ARG A 150 -10.11 -25.20 30.72
CA ARG A 150 -9.89 -25.51 29.32
C ARG A 150 -10.35 -24.37 28.41
N GLY A 151 -11.46 -23.72 28.77
CA GLY A 151 -11.93 -22.50 28.07
C GLY A 151 -10.92 -21.39 28.10
N LEU A 152 -10.29 -21.13 29.25
CA LEU A 152 -9.24 -20.13 29.39
C LEU A 152 -8.01 -20.44 28.52
N LEU A 153 -7.63 -21.72 28.42
CA LEU A 153 -6.53 -22.13 27.54
C LEU A 153 -6.90 -21.92 26.06
N CYS A 154 -8.14 -22.27 25.67
CA CYS A 154 -8.63 -22.01 24.31
C CYS A 154 -8.63 -20.50 23.98
N LEU A 155 -9.04 -19.66 24.93
CA LEU A 155 -8.98 -18.18 24.78
C LEU A 155 -7.56 -17.72 24.51
N ARG A 156 -6.58 -18.20 25.28
CA ARG A 156 -5.16 -17.86 25.06
C ARG A 156 -4.64 -18.31 23.71
N VAL A 157 -5.03 -19.51 23.25
CA VAL A 157 -4.66 -20.01 21.93
C VAL A 157 -5.24 -19.11 20.82
N ARG A 158 -6.50 -18.70 20.95
CA ARG A 158 -7.12 -17.73 20.03
C ARG A 158 -6.34 -16.43 19.97
N ASP A 159 -5.99 -15.87 21.12
CA ASP A 159 -5.31 -14.59 21.20
C ASP A 159 -3.88 -14.68 20.61
N GLU A 160 -3.19 -15.79 20.83
CA GLU A 160 -1.86 -16.05 20.25
C GLU A 160 -1.92 -16.18 18.72
N ILE A 161 -2.90 -16.89 18.20
CA ILE A 161 -3.14 -17.00 16.75
C ILE A 161 -3.42 -15.61 16.17
N ARG A 162 -4.27 -14.82 16.84
CA ARG A 162 -4.59 -13.45 16.41
C ARG A 162 -3.36 -12.55 16.38
N MET A 163 -2.57 -12.55 17.46
CA MET A 163 -1.32 -11.79 17.50
C MET A 163 -0.35 -12.19 16.38
N THR A 164 -0.25 -13.49 16.10
CA THR A 164 0.58 -13.99 15.01
C THR A 164 0.10 -13.48 13.65
N ILE A 165 -1.20 -13.53 13.39
CA ILE A 165 -1.79 -13.00 12.14
C ILE A 165 -1.54 -11.48 12.02
N ASP A 166 -1.76 -10.73 13.10
CA ASP A 166 -1.56 -9.28 13.12
C ASP A 166 -0.08 -8.91 12.91
N ALA A 167 0.85 -9.69 13.46
CA ALA A 167 2.28 -9.51 13.21
C ALA A 167 2.63 -9.68 11.72
N TYR A 168 2.10 -10.71 11.06
CA TYR A 168 2.29 -10.91 9.62
C TYR A 168 1.63 -9.82 8.77
N LYS A 169 0.43 -9.34 9.16
CA LYS A 169 -0.22 -8.19 8.50
C LYS A 169 0.67 -6.94 8.58
N THR A 170 1.16 -6.63 9.78
CA THR A 170 2.05 -5.46 10.00
C THR A 170 3.35 -5.57 9.21
N LEU A 171 3.94 -6.78 9.15
CA LEU A 171 5.15 -7.02 8.36
C LEU A 171 4.87 -6.81 6.87
N TYR A 172 3.76 -7.33 6.36
CA TYR A 172 3.35 -7.15 4.97
C TYR A 172 3.16 -5.67 4.62
N ASP A 173 2.40 -4.93 5.42
CA ASP A 173 2.15 -3.50 5.21
C ASP A 173 3.45 -2.68 5.24
N SER A 174 4.34 -3.00 6.17
CA SER A 174 5.68 -2.39 6.22
C SER A 174 6.49 -2.68 4.96
N SER A 175 6.47 -3.92 4.48
CA SER A 175 7.18 -4.33 3.26
C SER A 175 6.64 -3.64 2.00
N VAL A 176 5.32 -3.55 1.87
CA VAL A 176 4.66 -2.83 0.77
C VAL A 176 5.00 -1.35 0.80
N THR A 177 4.90 -0.72 1.97
CA THR A 177 5.23 0.69 2.16
C THR A 177 6.69 0.98 1.80
N PHE A 178 7.61 0.10 2.21
CA PHE A 178 9.02 0.21 1.84
C PHE A 178 9.23 0.06 0.34
N GLY A 179 8.58 -0.91 -0.29
CA GLY A 179 8.63 -1.13 -1.74
C GLY A 179 8.16 0.09 -2.53
N VAL A 180 7.00 0.64 -2.17
CA VAL A 180 6.44 1.85 -2.81
C VAL A 180 7.36 3.05 -2.65
N LYS A 181 7.91 3.27 -1.44
CA LYS A 181 8.87 4.36 -1.21
C LYS A 181 10.13 4.21 -2.08
N LYS A 182 10.64 2.99 -2.21
CA LYS A 182 11.81 2.71 -3.06
C LYS A 182 11.51 2.91 -4.54
N GLN A 183 10.33 2.51 -4.99
CA GLN A 183 9.89 2.74 -6.36
C GLN A 183 9.79 4.24 -6.67
N LEU A 184 9.10 5.02 -5.83
CA LEU A 184 9.01 6.47 -6.00
C LEU A 184 10.38 7.15 -6.00
N GLN A 185 11.29 6.72 -5.11
CA GLN A 185 12.66 7.26 -5.09
C GLN A 185 13.43 6.92 -6.36
N ALA A 186 13.26 5.74 -6.93
CA ALA A 186 13.88 5.34 -8.19
C ALA A 186 13.29 6.11 -9.38
N GLU A 187 11.97 6.29 -9.42
CA GLU A 187 11.29 7.04 -10.48
C GLU A 187 11.72 8.51 -10.51
N GLN A 188 11.85 9.17 -9.35
CA GLN A 188 12.35 10.55 -9.27
C GLN A 188 13.77 10.68 -9.81
N GLY A 189 14.68 9.77 -9.45
CA GLY A 189 16.05 9.75 -9.97
C GLY A 189 16.13 9.40 -11.46
N MET A 190 15.26 8.55 -11.97
CA MET A 190 15.20 8.18 -13.39
C MET A 190 14.79 9.36 -14.29
N ALA A 191 13.75 10.09 -13.92
CA ALA A 191 13.27 11.22 -14.69
C ALA A 191 14.34 12.33 -14.86
N GLU A 192 15.10 12.59 -13.80
CA GLU A 192 16.23 13.53 -13.87
C GLU A 192 17.36 13.02 -14.77
N MET A 193 17.72 11.74 -14.68
CA MET A 193 18.75 11.15 -15.53
C MET A 193 18.32 11.10 -17.01
N GLU A 194 17.07 10.76 -17.28
CA GLU A 194 16.53 10.77 -18.64
C GLU A 194 16.58 12.18 -19.27
N ALA A 195 16.23 13.22 -18.49
CA ALA A 195 16.33 14.60 -18.94
C ALA A 195 17.79 15.02 -19.22
N GLN A 196 18.74 14.60 -18.39
CA GLN A 196 20.16 14.84 -18.61
C GLN A 196 20.70 14.10 -19.84
N ILE A 197 20.29 12.87 -20.07
CA ILE A 197 20.66 12.09 -21.25
C ILE A 197 20.15 12.79 -22.51
N ALA A 198 18.88 13.21 -22.54
CA ALA A 198 18.30 13.89 -23.66
C ALA A 198 19.03 15.23 -23.98
N ALA A 199 19.37 16.00 -22.95
CA ALA A 199 20.14 17.24 -23.11
C ALA A 199 21.56 16.99 -23.68
N LEU A 200 22.26 16.00 -23.15
CA LEU A 200 23.60 15.61 -23.61
C LEU A 200 23.59 15.04 -25.04
N GLU A 201 22.55 14.33 -25.44
CA GLU A 201 22.38 13.83 -26.80
C GLU A 201 22.15 15.00 -27.78
N GLU A 202 21.39 16.01 -27.41
CA GLU A 202 21.17 17.21 -28.21
C GLU A 202 22.45 18.03 -28.34
N ASP A 203 23.18 18.24 -27.25
CA ASP A 203 24.49 18.91 -27.25
C ASP A 203 25.51 18.18 -28.15
N LYS A 204 25.58 16.86 -28.04
CA LYS A 204 26.43 16.01 -28.88
C LYS A 204 26.09 16.20 -30.36
N LYS A 205 24.83 16.17 -30.72
CA LYS A 205 24.37 16.37 -32.10
C LYS A 205 24.74 17.78 -32.63
N GLY A 206 24.56 18.79 -31.79
CA GLY A 206 24.95 20.16 -32.07
C GLY A 206 26.46 20.28 -32.32
N LEU A 207 27.28 19.67 -31.47
CA LEU A 207 28.75 19.68 -31.63
C LEU A 207 29.20 18.88 -32.85
N GLU A 208 28.57 17.74 -33.17
CA GLU A 208 28.87 16.97 -34.39
C GLU A 208 28.61 17.79 -35.67
N LEU A 209 27.49 18.52 -35.71
CA LEU A 209 27.19 19.44 -36.83
C LEU A 209 28.24 20.55 -36.93
N HIS A 210 28.60 21.18 -35.82
CA HIS A 210 29.61 22.23 -35.80
C HIS A 210 30.98 21.74 -36.24
N VAL A 211 31.40 20.56 -35.81
CA VAL A 211 32.63 19.90 -36.26
C VAL A 211 32.60 19.64 -37.77
N SER A 212 31.45 19.17 -38.30
CA SER A 212 31.27 18.96 -39.73
C SER A 212 31.38 20.26 -40.52
N GLU A 213 30.75 21.35 -40.06
CA GLU A 213 30.87 22.66 -40.68
C GLU A 213 32.30 23.19 -40.67
N LEU A 214 33.00 23.05 -39.53
CA LEU A 214 34.40 23.48 -39.44
C LEU A 214 35.31 22.67 -40.34
N ARG A 215 35.13 21.36 -40.47
CA ARG A 215 35.87 20.51 -41.41
C ARG A 215 35.65 20.96 -42.85
N ASN A 216 34.38 21.20 -43.22
CA ASN A 216 34.08 21.71 -44.57
C ASN A 216 34.72 23.07 -44.82
N LYS A 217 34.71 23.98 -43.84
CA LYS A 217 35.41 25.28 -43.96
C LYS A 217 36.92 25.10 -44.13
N VAL A 218 37.53 24.22 -43.36
CA VAL A 218 38.97 23.90 -43.48
C VAL A 218 39.28 23.35 -44.88
N GLU A 219 38.51 22.38 -45.37
CA GLU A 219 38.68 21.78 -46.69
C GLU A 219 38.58 22.84 -47.82
N VAL A 220 37.58 23.74 -47.74
CA VAL A 220 37.43 24.85 -48.72
C VAL A 220 38.62 25.77 -48.67
N ILE A 221 39.14 26.14 -47.50
CA ILE A 221 40.31 27.00 -47.35
C ILE A 221 41.55 26.30 -47.88
N GLU A 222 41.77 25.02 -47.51
CA GLU A 222 42.93 24.25 -47.99
C GLU A 222 42.92 24.12 -49.51
N LYS A 223 41.77 23.84 -50.10
CA LYS A 223 41.58 23.74 -51.54
C LYS A 223 41.87 25.10 -52.22
N GLY A 224 41.29 26.17 -51.69
CA GLY A 224 41.53 27.55 -52.20
C GLY A 224 43.00 27.96 -52.12
N GLU A 225 43.67 27.66 -50.97
CA GLU A 225 45.12 27.92 -50.83
C GLU A 225 46.00 27.07 -51.80
N SER A 226 45.62 25.81 -52.00
CA SER A 226 46.30 24.93 -52.96
C SER A 226 46.15 25.45 -54.37
N GLU A 227 44.95 25.85 -54.78
CA GLU A 227 44.71 26.47 -56.09
C GLU A 227 45.47 27.76 -56.26
N ARG A 228 45.49 28.62 -55.24
CA ARG A 228 46.25 29.89 -55.23
C ARG A 228 47.76 29.67 -55.41
N ARG A 229 48.31 28.69 -54.59
CA ARG A 229 49.77 28.36 -54.70
C ARG A 229 50.14 27.82 -56.08
N THR A 230 49.26 26.94 -56.63
CA THR A 230 49.49 26.43 -58.00
C THR A 230 49.46 27.57 -59.07
N GLY A 231 48.48 28.49 -58.91
CA GLY A 231 48.38 29.69 -59.74
C GLY A 231 49.60 30.59 -59.61
N ASP A 232 50.07 30.86 -58.39
CA ASP A 232 51.25 31.70 -58.13
C ASP A 232 52.56 31.06 -58.65
N THR A 233 52.71 29.74 -58.47
CA THR A 233 53.86 29.01 -59.01
C THR A 233 53.87 29.01 -60.50
N LYS A 234 52.70 28.91 -61.14
CA LYS A 234 52.58 29.01 -62.62
C LYS A 234 52.98 30.44 -63.16
N LYS A 235 52.44 31.49 -62.53
CA LYS A 235 52.77 32.87 -62.85
C LYS A 235 54.27 33.14 -62.69
N ARG A 236 54.87 32.74 -61.57
CA ARG A 236 56.32 32.89 -61.36
C ARG A 236 57.12 32.13 -62.40
N LYS A 237 56.71 30.97 -62.81
CA LYS A 237 57.38 30.22 -63.87
C LYS A 237 57.30 30.98 -65.21
N GLU A 238 56.11 31.45 -65.54
CA GLU A 238 55.90 32.26 -66.74
C GLU A 238 56.76 33.53 -66.75
N GLU A 239 56.84 34.25 -65.62
CA GLU A 239 57.72 35.46 -65.47
C GLU A 239 59.19 35.10 -65.61
N VAL A 240 59.63 34.00 -64.97
CA VAL A 240 61.04 33.59 -65.12
C VAL A 240 61.37 33.15 -66.55
N ASP A 241 60.49 32.45 -67.21
CA ASP A 241 60.66 32.01 -68.58
C ASP A 241 60.67 33.27 -69.57
N PHE A 242 59.81 34.24 -69.28
CA PHE A 242 59.83 35.54 -70.04
C PHE A 242 61.11 36.29 -69.79
N LEU A 243 61.60 36.43 -68.57
CA LEU A 243 62.89 37.11 -68.29
C LEU A 243 64.07 36.38 -68.90
N LYS A 244 64.08 35.05 -68.93
CA LYS A 244 65.07 34.23 -69.59
C LYS A 244 65.06 34.51 -71.11
N TYR A 245 63.86 34.52 -71.68
CA TYR A 245 63.74 34.88 -73.14
C TYR A 245 64.25 36.24 -73.44
N GLN A 246 63.90 37.29 -72.65
CA GLN A 246 64.44 38.67 -72.82
C GLN A 246 65.96 38.69 -72.67
N GLY A 247 66.51 37.98 -71.68
CA GLY A 247 67.97 37.87 -71.49
C GLY A 247 68.67 37.24 -72.69
N GLN A 248 68.10 36.13 -73.21
CA GLN A 248 68.64 35.51 -74.43
C GLN A 248 68.58 36.47 -75.69
N HIS A 249 67.47 37.20 -75.79
CA HIS A 249 67.29 38.15 -76.85
C HIS A 249 68.29 39.31 -76.74
N LEU A 250 68.49 39.86 -75.57
CA LEU A 250 69.48 40.91 -75.28
C LEU A 250 70.93 40.43 -75.54
N ASP A 251 71.23 39.16 -75.09
CA ASP A 251 72.51 38.54 -75.34
C ASP A 251 72.78 38.35 -76.87
N SER A 252 71.76 37.91 -77.61
CA SER A 252 71.85 37.77 -79.07
C SER A 252 72.02 39.13 -79.74
N PHE A 253 71.31 40.15 -79.28
CA PHE A 253 71.43 41.52 -79.79
C PHE A 253 72.83 42.11 -79.49
N LEU A 254 73.35 41.91 -78.26
CA LEU A 254 74.72 42.34 -77.94
C LEU A 254 75.77 41.62 -78.75
N LYS A 255 75.62 40.34 -79.08
CA LYS A 255 76.48 39.58 -79.98
C LYS A 255 76.44 40.09 -81.41
N GLN A 256 75.28 40.56 -81.91
CA GLN A 256 75.15 41.19 -83.23
C GLN A 256 75.85 42.55 -83.29
N ILE A 257 75.70 43.36 -82.26
CA ILE A 257 76.35 44.67 -82.19
C ILE A 257 77.89 44.56 -81.95
N GLY A 258 78.30 43.62 -81.10
CA GLY A 258 79.66 43.35 -80.73
C GLY A 258 80.50 42.62 -81.83
N GLY A 259 79.82 41.97 -82.78
CA GLY A 259 80.47 41.27 -83.91
C GLY A 259 80.73 42.06 -85.14
N SER A 260 80.52 43.37 -85.09
CA SER A 260 80.84 44.29 -86.15
C SER A 260 82.10 45.07 -85.80
N LYS A 261 83.22 44.38 -85.63
CA LYS A 261 84.57 44.88 -85.75
C LYS A 261 85.43 43.83 -86.42
#